data_7a4a078d99efc383ad939f47534e6457
#
_entry.id   7a4a078d99efc383ad939f47534e6457
#
_cell.length_a   1.000
_cell.length_b   1.000
_cell.length_c   1.000
_cell.angle_alpha   90.00
_cell.angle_beta   90.00
_cell.angle_gamma   90.00
#
_symmetry.space_group_name_H-M   'P 1'
#
loop_
_entity.id
_entity.type
_entity.pdbx_description
1 polymer ?
#
loop_
_entity_poly.entity_id
_entity_poly.type
_entity_poly.pdbx_seq_one_letter_code
_entity_poly.pdbx_strand_id
1 'polypeptide(L)'
;MVRLRDATKTFSDGTAALRAVTLDVPKGQFCVILGSSGAGKTTLLRAVNGLVKLDAGSVEVDGTAVTARTLGEVREKAAMVHQSFGLVGRATVLDNVLDGALSQISTFRAMIGVFPERHRRKACTLLQDLGLDEGHLYRRASGLSGGQQQRVAIARAFILDPAVVLADEPVASLDMTMSQTILGLLRDTSARRGTTVLCSLHQVDLAKQFADRIVAMRAGSVIADGAPGEVDDAALGRIYARDEPGGNGSVPVSALLQ
;
A
#
# COMPACT_ATOMS: atom_id res chain seq x y z
N MET A 1 1.78 -13.53 4.24
CA MET A 1 0.39 -13.92 3.92
C MET A 1 -0.57 -13.03 4.68
N VAL A 2 -1.62 -12.53 4.00
CA VAL A 2 -2.70 -11.71 4.61
C VAL A 2 -4.02 -12.43 4.44
N ARG A 3 -4.81 -12.52 5.50
CA ARG A 3 -6.16 -13.10 5.48
C ARG A 3 -7.17 -12.15 6.06
N LEU A 4 -8.28 -11.95 5.37
CA LEU A 4 -9.48 -11.29 5.87
C LEU A 4 -10.63 -12.31 5.84
N ARG A 5 -11.47 -12.33 6.89
CA ARG A 5 -12.66 -13.16 6.97
C ARG A 5 -13.84 -12.30 7.39
N ASP A 6 -14.81 -12.17 6.50
CA ASP A 6 -16.06 -11.41 6.67
C ASP A 6 -15.84 -10.00 7.25
N ALA A 7 -14.72 -9.36 6.82
CA ALA A 7 -14.30 -8.07 7.31
C ALA A 7 -15.34 -7.00 7.01
N THR A 8 -15.94 -6.46 8.06
CA THR A 8 -17.01 -5.47 7.97
C THR A 8 -16.64 -4.19 8.70
N LYS A 9 -16.88 -3.05 8.06
CA LYS A 9 -16.66 -1.73 8.65
C LYS A 9 -17.68 -0.72 8.18
N THR A 10 -18.38 -0.11 9.14
CA THR A 10 -19.26 1.02 8.94
C THR A 10 -18.75 2.19 9.77
N PHE A 11 -18.62 3.38 9.18
CA PHE A 11 -18.23 4.59 9.89
C PHE A 11 -19.44 5.26 10.57
N SER A 12 -19.19 6.21 11.47
CA SER A 12 -20.21 6.90 12.24
C SER A 12 -21.21 7.73 11.42
N ASP A 13 -20.81 8.09 10.18
CA ASP A 13 -21.66 8.77 9.19
C ASP A 13 -22.59 7.81 8.43
N GLY A 14 -22.60 6.52 8.78
CA GLY A 14 -23.38 5.46 8.12
C GLY A 14 -22.71 4.86 6.88
N THR A 15 -21.53 5.33 6.48
CA THR A 15 -20.80 4.80 5.31
C THR A 15 -20.30 3.38 5.58
N ALA A 16 -20.86 2.40 4.87
CA ALA A 16 -20.40 1.01 4.90
C ALA A 16 -19.16 0.87 3.99
N ALA A 17 -17.97 1.00 4.59
CA ALA A 17 -16.69 0.99 3.87
C ALA A 17 -16.19 -0.41 3.53
N LEU A 18 -16.55 -1.44 4.32
CA LEU A 18 -16.30 -2.86 4.04
C LEU A 18 -17.56 -3.66 4.35
N ARG A 19 -17.94 -4.58 3.45
CA ARG A 19 -19.15 -5.40 3.54
C ARG A 19 -18.77 -6.88 3.44
N ALA A 20 -18.51 -7.51 4.59
CA ALA A 20 -18.14 -8.93 4.72
C ALA A 20 -17.04 -9.35 3.72
N VAL A 21 -15.95 -8.55 3.63
CA VAL A 21 -14.85 -8.82 2.71
C VAL A 21 -14.06 -10.03 3.19
N THR A 22 -13.99 -11.07 2.37
CA THR A 22 -13.14 -12.24 2.56
C THR A 22 -12.08 -12.28 1.47
N LEU A 23 -10.79 -12.33 1.88
CA LEU A 23 -9.65 -12.26 0.98
C LEU A 23 -8.46 -13.01 1.58
N ASP A 24 -7.82 -13.87 0.79
CA ASP A 24 -6.56 -14.52 1.13
C ASP A 24 -5.48 -14.07 0.13
N VAL A 25 -4.41 -13.43 0.61
CA VAL A 25 -3.27 -13.04 -0.22
C VAL A 25 -2.07 -13.89 0.19
N PRO A 26 -1.60 -14.78 -0.69
CA PRO A 26 -0.42 -15.63 -0.45
C PRO A 26 0.85 -14.83 -0.19
N LYS A 27 1.83 -15.46 0.46
CA LYS A 27 3.14 -14.86 0.68
C LYS A 27 3.86 -14.58 -0.65
N GLY A 28 4.49 -13.41 -0.75
CA GLY A 28 5.29 -12.98 -1.89
C GLY A 28 4.47 -12.51 -3.11
N GLN A 29 3.13 -12.51 -3.03
CA GLN A 29 2.28 -12.05 -4.12
C GLN A 29 2.18 -10.52 -4.16
N PHE A 30 2.23 -9.94 -5.37
CA PHE A 30 1.92 -8.54 -5.62
C PHE A 30 0.43 -8.42 -5.99
N CYS A 31 -0.40 -8.13 -4.99
CA CYS A 31 -1.85 -8.03 -5.13
C CYS A 31 -2.26 -6.57 -5.28
N VAL A 32 -2.94 -6.24 -6.38
CA VAL A 32 -3.49 -4.90 -6.62
C VAL A 32 -4.98 -4.86 -6.27
N ILE A 33 -5.36 -3.89 -5.44
CA ILE A 33 -6.74 -3.59 -5.09
C ILE A 33 -7.22 -2.46 -6.00
N LEU A 34 -8.05 -2.77 -6.99
CA LEU A 34 -8.67 -1.81 -7.90
C LEU A 34 -10.04 -1.35 -7.40
N GLY A 35 -10.38 -0.10 -7.67
CA GLY A 35 -11.71 0.44 -7.37
C GLY A 35 -11.77 1.95 -7.53
N SER A 36 -12.97 2.49 -7.71
CA SER A 36 -13.22 3.93 -7.70
C SER A 36 -12.91 4.57 -6.34
N SER A 37 -12.91 5.90 -6.28
CA SER A 37 -12.85 6.60 -4.99
C SER A 37 -14.05 6.18 -4.12
N GLY A 38 -13.82 5.94 -2.83
CA GLY A 38 -14.87 5.46 -1.92
C GLY A 38 -15.17 3.94 -1.99
N ALA A 39 -14.50 3.16 -2.85
CA ALA A 39 -14.73 1.71 -2.96
C ALA A 39 -14.34 0.90 -1.70
N GLY A 40 -13.61 1.50 -0.72
CA GLY A 40 -13.18 0.84 0.51
C GLY A 40 -11.71 0.41 0.53
N LYS A 41 -10.93 0.66 -0.54
CA LYS A 41 -9.53 0.23 -0.67
C LYS A 41 -8.63 0.67 0.50
N THR A 42 -8.60 1.97 0.78
CA THR A 42 -7.84 2.54 1.90
C THR A 42 -8.29 1.96 3.24
N THR A 43 -9.60 1.75 3.43
CA THR A 43 -10.14 1.14 4.66
C THR A 43 -9.68 -0.30 4.81
N LEU A 44 -9.65 -1.07 3.72
CA LEU A 44 -9.13 -2.44 3.71
C LEU A 44 -7.65 -2.46 4.11
N LEU A 45 -6.80 -1.65 3.46
CA LEU A 45 -5.37 -1.56 3.79
C LEU A 45 -5.15 -1.13 5.25
N ARG A 46 -5.91 -0.14 5.74
CA ARG A 46 -5.85 0.33 7.13
C ARG A 46 -6.35 -0.70 8.14
N ALA A 47 -7.28 -1.57 7.76
CA ALA A 47 -7.71 -2.68 8.60
C ALA A 47 -6.60 -3.73 8.74
N VAL A 48 -5.84 -3.99 7.67
CA VAL A 48 -4.72 -4.96 7.69
C VAL A 48 -3.61 -4.54 8.66
N ASN A 49 -3.25 -3.26 8.76
CA ASN A 49 -2.23 -2.80 9.73
C ASN A 49 -2.82 -2.32 11.08
N GLY A 50 -4.13 -2.54 11.29
CA GLY A 50 -4.82 -2.20 12.53
C GLY A 50 -4.98 -0.69 12.80
N LEU A 51 -4.91 0.15 11.76
CA LEU A 51 -5.26 1.58 11.86
C LEU A 51 -6.78 1.80 11.86
N VAL A 52 -7.54 0.86 11.30
CA VAL A 52 -9.00 0.84 11.34
C VAL A 52 -9.43 -0.46 12.04
N LYS A 53 -10.22 -0.32 13.11
CA LYS A 53 -10.84 -1.44 13.80
C LYS A 53 -12.09 -1.87 13.03
N LEU A 54 -12.20 -3.17 12.74
CA LEU A 54 -13.41 -3.76 12.16
C LEU A 54 -14.55 -3.77 13.17
N ASP A 55 -15.79 -3.74 12.67
CA ASP A 55 -17.01 -3.93 13.46
C ASP A 55 -17.38 -5.40 13.55
N ALA A 56 -17.05 -6.20 12.50
CA ALA A 56 -17.19 -7.66 12.49
C ALA A 56 -16.12 -8.31 11.60
N GLY A 57 -15.93 -9.62 11.75
CA GLY A 57 -14.92 -10.38 11.02
C GLY A 57 -13.54 -10.32 11.67
N SER A 58 -12.52 -10.75 10.93
CA SER A 58 -11.14 -10.79 11.42
C SER A 58 -10.11 -10.51 10.34
N VAL A 59 -8.92 -10.08 10.76
CA VAL A 59 -7.73 -9.92 9.92
C VAL A 59 -6.56 -10.65 10.56
N GLU A 60 -5.75 -11.31 9.74
CA GLU A 60 -4.51 -11.96 10.12
C GLU A 60 -3.39 -11.53 9.17
N VAL A 61 -2.22 -11.20 9.72
CA VAL A 61 -1.02 -10.83 8.98
C VAL A 61 0.12 -11.74 9.41
N ASP A 62 0.63 -12.53 8.47
CA ASP A 62 1.73 -13.48 8.67
C ASP A 62 1.58 -14.32 9.95
N GLY A 63 0.39 -14.92 10.13
CA GLY A 63 0.04 -15.77 11.28
C GLY A 63 -0.37 -15.01 12.53
N THR A 64 -0.34 -13.68 12.54
CA THR A 64 -0.70 -12.86 13.70
C THR A 64 -2.06 -12.19 13.47
N ALA A 65 -3.03 -12.50 14.35
CA ALA A 65 -4.34 -11.83 14.31
C ALA A 65 -4.22 -10.35 14.68
N VAL A 66 -4.91 -9.48 13.95
CA VAL A 66 -4.92 -8.02 14.19
C VAL A 66 -5.88 -7.71 15.34
N THR A 67 -5.34 -7.48 16.52
CA THR A 67 -6.07 -7.14 17.74
C THR A 67 -5.38 -6.01 18.50
N ALA A 68 -6.05 -5.36 19.44
CA ALA A 68 -5.43 -4.29 20.25
C ALA A 68 -4.14 -4.74 20.96
N ARG A 69 -4.01 -6.03 21.28
CA ARG A 69 -2.84 -6.60 21.99
C ARG A 69 -1.66 -6.88 21.05
N THR A 70 -1.93 -7.13 19.77
CA THR A 70 -0.93 -7.55 18.77
C THR A 70 -0.54 -6.42 17.80
N LEU A 71 -1.10 -5.21 17.94
CA LEU A 71 -0.84 -4.10 17.02
C LEU A 71 0.64 -3.77 16.83
N GLY A 72 1.44 -3.85 17.90
CA GLY A 72 2.88 -3.61 17.81
C GLY A 72 3.56 -4.61 16.87
N GLU A 73 3.32 -5.90 17.09
CA GLU A 73 3.85 -6.98 16.25
C GLU A 73 3.33 -6.90 14.80
N VAL A 74 2.04 -6.64 14.61
CA VAL A 74 1.45 -6.50 13.28
C VAL A 74 2.09 -5.36 12.50
N ARG A 75 2.35 -4.21 13.12
CA ARG A 75 2.96 -3.04 12.47
C ARG A 75 4.43 -3.22 12.13
N GLU A 76 5.13 -4.12 12.80
CA GLU A 76 6.48 -4.55 12.40
C GLU A 76 6.43 -5.46 11.17
N LYS A 77 5.40 -6.32 11.07
CA LYS A 77 5.19 -7.23 9.94
C LYS A 77 4.55 -6.55 8.72
N ALA A 78 3.71 -5.52 8.92
CA ALA A 78 2.96 -4.83 7.87
C ALA A 78 3.32 -3.34 7.82
N ALA A 79 4.29 -2.99 6.98
CA ALA A 79 4.67 -1.61 6.74
C ALA A 79 3.70 -0.92 5.76
N MET A 80 3.56 0.41 5.86
CA MET A 80 2.66 1.17 5.01
C MET A 80 3.39 2.27 4.24
N VAL A 81 3.12 2.33 2.93
CA VAL A 81 3.47 3.43 2.03
C VAL A 81 2.20 4.24 1.79
N HIS A 82 2.21 5.50 2.20
CA HIS A 82 1.05 6.39 2.12
C HIS A 82 1.04 7.21 0.82
N GLN A 83 -0.14 7.58 0.36
CA GLN A 83 -0.35 8.44 -0.80
C GLN A 83 0.39 9.79 -0.71
N SER A 84 0.43 10.41 0.47
CA SER A 84 1.09 11.70 0.74
C SER A 84 2.56 11.53 1.17
N PHE A 85 3.22 10.42 0.81
CA PHE A 85 4.59 10.03 1.20
C PHE A 85 4.80 9.92 2.73
N GLY A 86 4.13 10.74 3.54
CA GLY A 86 4.23 10.77 5.00
C GLY A 86 5.65 11.05 5.51
N LEU A 87 6.46 11.80 4.75
CA LEU A 87 7.81 12.17 5.14
C LEU A 87 7.83 13.41 6.03
N VAL A 88 8.79 13.46 6.95
CA VAL A 88 9.09 14.66 7.74
C VAL A 88 9.94 15.58 6.86
N GLY A 89 9.33 16.61 6.25
CA GLY A 89 9.97 17.44 5.22
C GLY A 89 11.26 18.14 5.68
N ARG A 90 11.37 18.52 6.95
CA ARG A 90 12.56 19.15 7.55
C ARG A 90 13.67 18.16 7.93
N ALA A 91 13.37 16.87 8.07
CA ALA A 91 14.34 15.82 8.34
C ALA A 91 15.10 15.44 7.06
N THR A 92 16.25 14.82 7.22
CA THR A 92 17.02 14.32 6.08
C THR A 92 16.36 13.10 5.45
N VAL A 93 16.80 12.74 4.24
CA VAL A 93 16.39 11.50 3.56
C VAL A 93 16.72 10.28 4.43
N LEU A 94 17.95 10.23 4.95
CA LEU A 94 18.40 9.13 5.79
C LEU A 94 17.58 9.02 7.08
N ASP A 95 17.28 10.13 7.75
CA ASP A 95 16.49 10.13 8.98
C ASP A 95 15.06 9.63 8.70
N ASN A 96 14.43 10.07 7.59
CA ASN A 96 13.11 9.59 7.19
C ASN A 96 13.06 8.06 6.98
N VAL A 97 14.12 7.45 6.43
CA VAL A 97 14.18 5.99 6.30
C VAL A 97 14.37 5.33 7.66
N LEU A 98 15.25 5.89 8.49
CA LEU A 98 15.54 5.38 9.85
C LEU A 98 14.32 5.44 10.78
N ASP A 99 13.43 6.43 10.60
CA ASP A 99 12.17 6.53 11.34
C ASP A 99 11.30 5.26 11.21
N GLY A 100 11.42 4.53 10.09
CA GLY A 100 10.76 3.23 9.92
C GLY A 100 11.26 2.14 10.89
N ALA A 101 12.43 2.34 11.51
CA ALA A 101 13.03 1.39 12.47
C ALA A 101 12.81 1.81 13.95
N LEU A 102 12.01 2.84 14.22
CA LEU A 102 11.81 3.37 15.58
C LEU A 102 11.28 2.33 16.57
N SER A 103 10.47 1.36 16.12
CA SER A 103 9.96 0.28 17.00
C SER A 103 11.05 -0.64 17.55
N GLN A 104 12.21 -0.71 16.88
CA GLN A 104 13.32 -1.60 17.26
C GLN A 104 14.43 -0.91 18.05
N ILE A 105 14.27 0.36 18.43
CA ILE A 105 15.23 1.10 19.26
C ILE A 105 14.58 1.60 20.54
N SER A 106 15.40 1.79 21.58
CA SER A 106 14.88 2.33 22.83
C SER A 106 14.41 3.78 22.67
N THR A 107 13.39 4.18 23.43
CA THR A 107 12.85 5.54 23.43
C THR A 107 13.94 6.60 23.63
N PHE A 108 14.91 6.33 24.51
CA PHE A 108 16.04 7.24 24.74
C PHE A 108 16.89 7.46 23.47
N ARG A 109 17.22 6.38 22.74
CA ARG A 109 17.96 6.48 21.47
C ARG A 109 17.15 7.19 20.40
N ALA A 110 15.86 6.91 20.34
CA ALA A 110 14.94 7.60 19.41
C ALA A 110 14.92 9.11 19.66
N MET A 111 14.85 9.54 20.93
CA MET A 111 14.84 10.96 21.31
C MET A 111 16.11 11.73 20.91
N ILE A 112 17.27 11.07 20.96
CA ILE A 112 18.56 11.69 20.58
C ILE A 112 18.97 11.38 19.13
N GLY A 113 18.12 10.72 18.35
CA GLY A 113 18.36 10.40 16.92
C GLY A 113 19.51 9.41 16.69
N VAL A 114 19.83 8.56 17.67
CA VAL A 114 20.94 7.60 17.56
C VAL A 114 20.45 6.22 17.17
N PHE A 115 20.64 5.88 15.91
CA PHE A 115 20.31 4.57 15.35
C PHE A 115 21.53 3.64 15.32
N PRO A 116 21.34 2.32 15.58
CA PRO A 116 22.39 1.33 15.41
C PRO A 116 22.97 1.35 14.00
N GLU A 117 24.27 1.12 13.89
CA GLU A 117 24.99 1.13 12.61
C GLU A 117 24.39 0.19 11.56
N ARG A 118 23.87 -0.96 11.98
CA ARG A 118 23.16 -1.91 11.10
C ARG A 118 21.98 -1.26 10.37
N HIS A 119 21.17 -0.41 11.05
CA HIS A 119 20.04 0.27 10.43
C HIS A 119 20.49 1.38 9.49
N ARG A 120 21.56 2.11 9.84
CA ARG A 120 22.15 3.15 8.97
C ARG A 120 22.66 2.54 7.67
N ARG A 121 23.47 1.47 7.73
CA ARG A 121 23.97 0.75 6.55
C ARG A 121 22.82 0.24 5.70
N LYS A 122 21.82 -0.40 6.32
CA LYS A 122 20.65 -0.90 5.60
C LYS A 122 19.85 0.21 4.92
N ALA A 123 19.66 1.36 5.58
CA ALA A 123 19.01 2.52 4.99
C ALA A 123 19.76 3.03 3.74
N CYS A 124 21.10 3.13 3.82
CA CYS A 124 21.93 3.50 2.66
C CYS A 124 21.77 2.51 1.51
N THR A 125 21.86 1.20 1.78
CA THR A 125 21.66 0.15 0.75
C THR A 125 20.27 0.24 0.12
N LEU A 126 19.21 0.40 0.93
CA LEU A 126 17.84 0.54 0.41
C LEU A 126 17.68 1.78 -0.48
N LEU A 127 18.26 2.91 -0.09
CA LEU A 127 18.22 4.15 -0.88
C LEU A 127 18.96 3.97 -2.21
N GLN A 128 20.15 3.35 -2.21
CA GLN A 128 20.90 3.02 -3.43
C GLN A 128 20.12 2.07 -4.35
N ASP A 129 19.53 0.99 -3.80
CA ASP A 129 18.69 0.04 -4.55
C ASP A 129 17.49 0.73 -5.23
N LEU A 130 17.01 1.82 -4.62
CA LEU A 130 15.91 2.63 -5.15
C LEU A 130 16.38 3.82 -5.99
N GLY A 131 17.69 3.87 -6.34
CA GLY A 131 18.26 4.87 -7.24
C GLY A 131 18.42 6.26 -6.61
N LEU A 132 18.65 6.32 -5.30
CA LEU A 132 19.04 7.53 -4.56
C LEU A 132 20.50 7.38 -4.12
N ASP A 133 21.38 8.20 -4.66
CA ASP A 133 22.82 8.18 -4.38
C ASP A 133 23.18 8.85 -3.03
N GLU A 134 24.46 8.78 -2.66
CA GLU A 134 24.98 9.35 -1.41
C GLU A 134 24.73 10.86 -1.30
N GLY A 135 24.69 11.60 -2.41
CA GLY A 135 24.41 13.04 -2.45
C GLY A 135 23.01 13.39 -1.96
N HIS A 136 22.08 12.42 -1.95
CA HIS A 136 20.71 12.61 -1.46
C HIS A 136 20.59 12.39 0.05
N LEU A 137 21.43 11.57 0.70
CA LEU A 137 21.25 11.07 2.06
C LEU A 137 21.00 12.16 3.11
N TYR A 138 21.75 13.25 3.02
CA TYR A 138 21.72 14.36 3.98
C TYR A 138 20.87 15.55 3.51
N ARG A 139 20.23 15.46 2.33
CA ARG A 139 19.30 16.49 1.86
C ARG A 139 17.99 16.39 2.64
N ARG A 140 17.32 17.54 2.83
CA ARG A 140 15.98 17.57 3.42
C ARG A 140 14.96 16.97 2.46
N ALA A 141 14.03 16.17 2.99
CA ALA A 141 13.00 15.52 2.20
C ALA A 141 12.11 16.53 1.44
N SER A 142 11.89 17.73 1.98
CA SER A 142 11.14 18.80 1.29
C SER A 142 11.79 19.32 0.01
N GLY A 143 13.09 19.11 -0.19
CA GLY A 143 13.83 19.52 -1.40
C GLY A 143 13.87 18.45 -2.49
N LEU A 144 13.18 17.32 -2.32
CA LEU A 144 13.12 16.23 -3.29
C LEU A 144 11.93 16.38 -4.23
N SER A 145 12.07 15.85 -5.46
CA SER A 145 10.91 15.66 -6.36
C SER A 145 9.93 14.63 -5.79
N GLY A 146 8.66 14.63 -6.26
CA GLY A 146 7.64 13.67 -5.81
C GLY A 146 8.07 12.22 -5.97
N GLY A 147 8.67 11.85 -7.11
CA GLY A 147 9.20 10.51 -7.33
C GLY A 147 10.36 10.14 -6.40
N GLN A 148 11.25 11.11 -6.07
CA GLN A 148 12.30 10.88 -5.08
C GLN A 148 11.72 10.71 -3.67
N GLN A 149 10.74 11.52 -3.28
CA GLN A 149 10.03 11.36 -2.00
C GLN A 149 9.36 10.00 -1.89
N GLN A 150 8.75 9.51 -2.98
CA GLN A 150 8.13 8.18 -3.00
C GLN A 150 9.17 7.06 -2.82
N ARG A 151 10.33 7.16 -3.44
CA ARG A 151 11.44 6.21 -3.24
C ARG A 151 11.91 6.18 -1.78
N VAL A 152 12.00 7.33 -1.12
CA VAL A 152 12.30 7.43 0.31
C VAL A 152 11.21 6.76 1.16
N ALA A 153 9.93 6.97 0.84
CA ALA A 153 8.82 6.33 1.53
C ALA A 153 8.84 4.79 1.38
N ILE A 154 9.20 4.30 0.18
CA ILE A 154 9.42 2.86 -0.05
C ILE A 154 10.60 2.35 0.76
N ALA A 155 11.76 3.02 0.75
CA ALA A 155 12.93 2.64 1.56
C ALA A 155 12.57 2.54 3.05
N ARG A 156 11.83 3.52 3.58
CA ARG A 156 11.34 3.52 4.96
C ARG A 156 10.46 2.29 5.25
N ALA A 157 9.58 1.91 4.33
CA ALA A 157 8.72 0.76 4.52
C ALA A 157 9.51 -0.56 4.58
N PHE A 158 10.62 -0.68 3.85
CA PHE A 158 11.42 -1.90 3.81
C PHE A 158 12.54 -1.96 4.88
N ILE A 159 12.72 -0.94 5.73
CA ILE A 159 13.85 -0.90 6.68
C ILE A 159 13.84 -2.06 7.69
N LEU A 160 12.66 -2.58 8.06
CA LEU A 160 12.50 -3.70 8.98
C LEU A 160 12.27 -5.06 8.30
N ASP A 161 12.45 -5.18 6.97
CA ASP A 161 12.13 -6.39 6.19
C ASP A 161 10.71 -6.92 6.46
N PRO A 162 9.67 -6.10 6.25
CA PRO A 162 8.32 -6.48 6.58
C PRO A 162 7.87 -7.69 5.76
N ALA A 163 7.01 -8.54 6.36
CA ALA A 163 6.36 -9.63 5.64
C ALA A 163 5.36 -9.11 4.59
N VAL A 164 4.78 -7.92 4.86
CA VAL A 164 3.75 -7.29 4.04
C VAL A 164 4.04 -5.80 3.87
N VAL A 165 3.92 -5.28 2.65
CA VAL A 165 3.87 -3.85 2.36
C VAL A 165 2.48 -3.48 1.87
N LEU A 166 1.87 -2.50 2.52
CA LEU A 166 0.58 -1.92 2.18
C LEU A 166 0.83 -0.58 1.48
N ALA A 167 0.56 -0.49 0.19
CA ALA A 167 0.79 0.72 -0.59
C ALA A 167 -0.57 1.36 -0.95
N ASP A 168 -0.90 2.46 -0.28
CA ASP A 168 -2.16 3.18 -0.49
C ASP A 168 -1.97 4.27 -1.54
N GLU A 169 -2.39 4.01 -2.77
CA GLU A 169 -2.28 4.88 -3.93
C GLU A 169 -0.87 5.48 -4.12
N PRO A 170 0.18 4.63 -4.20
CA PRO A 170 1.57 5.10 -4.12
C PRO A 170 2.01 5.96 -5.31
N VAL A 171 1.20 6.08 -6.37
CA VAL A 171 1.53 6.79 -7.61
C VAL A 171 0.47 7.83 -8.02
N ALA A 172 -0.52 8.13 -7.17
CA ALA A 172 -1.66 8.99 -7.54
C ALA A 172 -1.28 10.42 -7.94
N SER A 173 -0.14 10.94 -7.51
CA SER A 173 0.33 12.30 -7.81
C SER A 173 1.50 12.35 -8.80
N LEU A 174 1.78 11.23 -9.49
CA LEU A 174 2.91 11.10 -10.40
C LEU A 174 2.41 10.95 -11.85
N ASP A 175 3.23 11.39 -12.81
CA ASP A 175 2.98 11.10 -14.21
C ASP A 175 3.12 9.61 -14.52
N MET A 176 2.66 9.18 -15.72
CA MET A 176 2.62 7.77 -16.11
C MET A 176 4.00 7.10 -16.08
N THR A 177 5.02 7.77 -16.61
CA THR A 177 6.39 7.24 -16.69
C THR A 177 6.99 7.05 -15.28
N MET A 178 6.79 8.04 -14.42
CA MET A 178 7.25 7.95 -13.03
C MET A 178 6.45 6.90 -12.26
N SER A 179 5.14 6.77 -12.51
CA SER A 179 4.28 5.75 -11.90
C SER A 179 4.77 4.34 -12.23
N GLN A 180 5.08 4.06 -13.50
CA GLN A 180 5.66 2.79 -13.92
C GLN A 180 7.02 2.52 -13.24
N THR A 181 7.88 3.54 -13.17
CA THR A 181 9.17 3.43 -12.48
C THR A 181 9.00 3.08 -11.01
N ILE A 182 8.13 3.77 -10.30
CA ILE A 182 7.89 3.55 -8.85
C ILE A 182 7.27 2.17 -8.58
N LEU A 183 6.28 1.75 -9.38
CA LEU A 183 5.68 0.42 -9.24
C LEU A 183 6.67 -0.69 -9.57
N GLY A 184 7.52 -0.50 -10.60
CA GLY A 184 8.63 -1.40 -10.92
C GLY A 184 9.60 -1.56 -9.74
N LEU A 185 10.06 -0.45 -9.16
CA LEU A 185 10.94 -0.46 -7.99
C LEU A 185 10.30 -1.17 -6.78
N LEU A 186 9.00 -0.92 -6.53
CA LEU A 186 8.27 -1.57 -5.45
C LEU A 186 8.15 -3.08 -5.70
N ARG A 187 7.80 -3.50 -6.93
CA ARG A 187 7.70 -4.91 -7.32
C ARG A 187 9.05 -5.62 -7.20
N ASP A 188 10.11 -5.06 -7.77
CA ASP A 188 11.45 -5.66 -7.75
C ASP A 188 12.00 -5.79 -6.33
N THR A 189 11.79 -4.75 -5.50
CA THR A 189 12.23 -4.76 -4.11
C THR A 189 11.47 -5.80 -3.30
N SER A 190 10.16 -5.93 -3.50
CA SER A 190 9.33 -6.92 -2.82
C SER A 190 9.69 -8.34 -3.25
N ALA A 191 9.90 -8.59 -4.54
CA ALA A 191 10.28 -9.90 -5.08
C ALA A 191 11.62 -10.36 -4.52
N ARG A 192 12.66 -9.49 -4.54
CA ARG A 192 13.98 -9.83 -3.98
C ARG A 192 13.94 -10.16 -2.48
N ARG A 193 12.96 -9.62 -1.73
CA ARG A 193 12.84 -9.81 -0.27
C ARG A 193 11.78 -10.84 0.13
N GLY A 194 11.04 -11.40 -0.83
CA GLY A 194 9.92 -12.30 -0.57
C GLY A 194 8.76 -11.64 0.19
N THR A 195 8.63 -10.31 0.06
CA THR A 195 7.60 -9.51 0.72
C THR A 195 6.29 -9.55 -0.07
N THR A 196 5.17 -9.73 0.61
CA THR A 196 3.83 -9.62 0.02
C THR A 196 3.46 -8.14 -0.13
N VAL A 197 2.85 -7.76 -1.26
CA VAL A 197 2.38 -6.39 -1.48
C VAL A 197 0.88 -6.36 -1.67
N LEU A 198 0.18 -5.50 -0.93
CA LEU A 198 -1.18 -5.08 -1.22
C LEU A 198 -1.11 -3.60 -1.65
N CYS A 199 -1.39 -3.34 -2.93
CA CYS A 199 -1.27 -2.01 -3.53
C CYS A 199 -2.64 -1.54 -4.02
N SER A 200 -3.16 -0.40 -3.51
CA SER A 200 -4.36 0.20 -4.09
C SER A 200 -4.00 1.06 -5.30
N LEU A 201 -4.72 0.88 -6.38
CA LEU A 201 -4.60 1.67 -7.61
C LEU A 201 -5.96 2.07 -8.15
N HIS A 202 -5.96 3.12 -9.00
CA HIS A 202 -7.12 3.52 -9.82
C HIS A 202 -6.93 3.15 -11.30
N GLN A 203 -5.67 3.04 -11.76
CA GLN A 203 -5.33 2.83 -13.18
C GLN A 203 -5.28 1.34 -13.49
N VAL A 204 -6.18 0.90 -14.37
CA VAL A 204 -6.31 -0.50 -14.80
C VAL A 204 -5.04 -0.99 -15.50
N ASP A 205 -4.45 -0.16 -16.37
CA ASP A 205 -3.27 -0.55 -17.15
C ASP A 205 -2.06 -0.82 -16.25
N LEU A 206 -1.83 0.01 -15.23
CA LEU A 206 -0.79 -0.23 -14.24
C LEU A 206 -1.07 -1.50 -13.42
N ALA A 207 -2.34 -1.75 -13.07
CA ALA A 207 -2.69 -2.97 -12.37
C ALA A 207 -2.43 -4.21 -13.23
N LYS A 208 -2.83 -4.19 -14.50
CA LYS A 208 -2.57 -5.30 -15.46
C LYS A 208 -1.07 -5.52 -15.68
N GLN A 209 -0.26 -4.46 -15.69
CA GLN A 209 1.18 -4.54 -15.92
C GLN A 209 1.97 -5.08 -14.73
N PHE A 210 1.59 -4.72 -13.50
CA PHE A 210 2.43 -4.98 -12.32
C PHE A 210 1.88 -6.05 -11.36
N ALA A 211 0.57 -6.34 -11.39
CA ALA A 211 -0.04 -7.28 -10.46
C ALA A 211 0.20 -8.75 -10.83
N ASP A 212 0.37 -9.59 -9.82
CA ASP A 212 0.18 -11.04 -9.95
C ASP A 212 -1.29 -11.40 -9.77
N ARG A 213 -2.05 -10.57 -9.05
CA ARG A 213 -3.48 -10.72 -8.79
C ARG A 213 -4.15 -9.36 -8.65
N ILE A 214 -5.34 -9.24 -9.22
CA ILE A 214 -6.20 -8.06 -9.14
C ILE A 214 -7.44 -8.41 -8.34
N VAL A 215 -7.72 -7.62 -7.30
CA VAL A 215 -8.95 -7.65 -6.52
C VAL A 215 -9.72 -6.37 -6.80
N ALA A 216 -10.86 -6.48 -7.48
CA ALA A 216 -11.71 -5.35 -7.81
C ALA A 216 -12.72 -5.10 -6.71
N MET A 217 -12.77 -3.87 -6.20
CA MET A 217 -13.69 -3.45 -5.14
C MET A 217 -14.68 -2.39 -5.63
N ARG A 218 -15.95 -2.50 -5.18
CA ARG A 218 -16.99 -1.49 -5.36
C ARG A 218 -17.88 -1.42 -4.13
N ALA A 219 -18.16 -0.21 -3.65
CA ALA A 219 -19.06 0.04 -2.52
C ALA A 219 -18.82 -0.88 -1.30
N GLY A 220 -17.52 -1.11 -0.95
CA GLY A 220 -17.11 -1.93 0.19
C GLY A 220 -17.09 -3.43 -0.05
N SER A 221 -17.42 -3.93 -1.24
CA SER A 221 -17.45 -5.35 -1.57
C SER A 221 -16.42 -5.71 -2.65
N VAL A 222 -15.91 -6.94 -2.62
CA VAL A 222 -15.12 -7.51 -3.72
C VAL A 222 -16.09 -7.96 -4.82
N ILE A 223 -15.88 -7.50 -6.05
CA ILE A 223 -16.71 -7.80 -7.21
C ILE A 223 -16.02 -8.67 -8.27
N ALA A 224 -14.69 -8.71 -8.24
CA ALA A 224 -13.89 -9.64 -9.04
C ALA A 224 -12.55 -9.88 -8.33
N ASP A 225 -11.96 -11.05 -8.56
CA ASP A 225 -10.73 -11.51 -7.95
C ASP A 225 -10.08 -12.57 -8.83
N GLY A 226 -8.88 -12.32 -9.35
CA GLY A 226 -8.19 -13.24 -10.25
C GLY A 226 -6.85 -12.70 -10.76
N ALA A 227 -6.21 -13.48 -11.63
CA ALA A 227 -5.03 -13.02 -12.36
C ALA A 227 -5.37 -11.86 -13.33
N PRO A 228 -4.41 -11.01 -13.71
CA PRO A 228 -4.68 -9.85 -14.59
C PRO A 228 -5.39 -10.19 -15.91
N GLY A 229 -5.16 -11.39 -16.46
CA GLY A 229 -5.85 -11.86 -17.68
C GLY A 229 -7.23 -12.48 -17.46
N GLU A 230 -7.61 -12.76 -16.21
CA GLU A 230 -8.89 -13.36 -15.83
C GLU A 230 -9.93 -12.30 -15.44
N VAL A 231 -9.48 -11.10 -15.06
CA VAL A 231 -10.38 -9.98 -14.74
C VAL A 231 -10.77 -9.30 -16.03
N ASP A 232 -11.97 -9.66 -16.54
CA ASP A 232 -12.48 -9.19 -17.81
C ASP A 232 -12.83 -7.69 -17.82
N ASP A 233 -12.89 -7.10 -19.03
CA ASP A 233 -13.20 -5.68 -19.19
C ASP A 233 -14.64 -5.35 -18.72
N ALA A 234 -15.55 -6.32 -18.69
CA ALA A 234 -16.89 -6.13 -18.16
C ALA A 234 -16.88 -6.01 -16.62
N ALA A 235 -16.05 -6.81 -15.92
CA ALA A 235 -15.83 -6.64 -14.48
C ALA A 235 -15.16 -5.29 -14.16
N LEU A 236 -14.17 -4.89 -14.96
CA LEU A 236 -13.51 -3.58 -14.84
C LEU A 236 -14.49 -2.43 -15.13
N GLY A 237 -15.34 -2.55 -16.14
CA GLY A 237 -16.41 -1.59 -16.43
C GLY A 237 -17.36 -1.39 -15.25
N ARG A 238 -17.69 -2.45 -14.51
CA ARG A 238 -18.53 -2.38 -13.30
C ARG A 238 -17.87 -1.60 -12.15
N ILE A 239 -16.55 -1.57 -12.06
CA ILE A 239 -15.84 -0.78 -11.05
C ILE A 239 -16.14 0.72 -11.20
N TYR A 240 -16.22 1.20 -12.45
CA TYR A 240 -16.36 2.62 -12.78
C TYR A 240 -17.77 3.01 -13.22
N ALA A 241 -18.69 2.04 -13.36
CA ALA A 241 -20.09 2.33 -13.65
C ALA A 241 -20.67 3.20 -12.53
N ARG A 242 -21.26 4.36 -12.89
CA ARG A 242 -21.99 5.19 -11.94
C ARG A 242 -23.22 4.40 -11.46
N ASP A 243 -23.50 4.46 -10.15
CA ASP A 243 -24.80 4.04 -9.64
C ASP A 243 -25.82 5.07 -10.13
N GLU A 244 -26.39 4.87 -11.34
CA GLU A 244 -27.57 5.61 -11.72
C GLU A 244 -28.77 5.03 -10.93
N PRO A 245 -29.53 5.85 -10.21
CA PRO A 245 -30.78 5.39 -9.63
C PRO A 245 -31.79 5.10 -10.77
N GLY A 246 -31.83 3.84 -11.21
CA GLY A 246 -32.84 3.34 -12.15
C GLY A 246 -32.59 3.68 -13.63
N GLY A 247 -31.66 2.97 -14.28
CA GLY A 247 -31.50 3.08 -15.73
C GLY A 247 -30.61 1.96 -16.29
N ASN A 248 -31.16 1.12 -17.13
CA ASN A 248 -30.46 0.16 -17.98
C ASN A 248 -29.70 0.94 -19.07
N GLY A 249 -28.38 1.11 -18.92
CA GLY A 249 -27.57 1.81 -19.92
C GLY A 249 -26.09 1.44 -19.79
N SER A 250 -25.61 0.52 -20.61
CA SER A 250 -24.20 0.20 -20.80
C SER A 250 -23.48 1.38 -21.47
N VAL A 251 -22.53 2.02 -20.77
CA VAL A 251 -21.62 2.99 -21.39
C VAL A 251 -20.44 2.21 -21.99
N PRO A 252 -20.12 2.39 -23.27
CA PRO A 252 -19.00 1.69 -23.89
C PRO A 252 -17.67 2.18 -23.33
N VAL A 253 -16.78 1.23 -23.01
CA VAL A 253 -15.43 1.44 -22.41
C VAL A 253 -14.54 2.38 -23.25
N SER A 254 -14.81 2.55 -24.53
CA SER A 254 -14.07 3.43 -25.45
C SER A 254 -14.18 4.93 -25.13
N ALA A 255 -15.11 5.35 -24.27
CA ALA A 255 -15.29 6.75 -23.89
C ALA A 255 -14.50 7.15 -22.62
N LEU A 256 -13.83 6.21 -21.98
CA LEU A 256 -13.07 6.43 -20.72
C LEU A 256 -11.55 6.45 -20.94
N LEU A 257 -11.10 6.35 -22.21
CA LEU A 257 -9.68 6.32 -22.60
C LEU A 257 -9.22 7.60 -23.31
N GLN A 258 -9.90 8.73 -23.09
CA GLN A 258 -9.44 10.06 -23.56
C GLN A 258 -9.08 10.97 -22.40
#